data_cbe36b046c4688ff3576d8d3b04391dc
#
_entry.id   cbe36b046c4688ff3576d8d3b04391dc
#
_cell.length_a   1.000
_cell.length_b   1.000
_cell.length_c   1.000
_cell.angle_alpha   90.00
_cell.angle_beta   90.00
_cell.angle_gamma   90.00
#
_symmetry.space_group_name_H-M   'P 1'
#
loop_
_entity.id
_entity.type
_entity.pdbx_description
1 polymer ?
#
loop_
_entity_poly.entity_id
_entity_poly.type
_entity_poly.pdbx_seq_one_letter_code
_entity_poly.pdbx_strand_id
1 'polypeptide(L)'
;PPLLILRPLANRVAESGVEILCVGTELLLGDILNGNARWIAEQLAGLGLPHYRQTVVGDNKDRLISAVREASQRCRFLVTTGGLGPTPDDLTTEALAAAFDTPLEERPELWLEIQRKLSAGGRPVAPSNRSQAFLPRGAEVLPNPKGSAPGMIWSPRPDFTILTFPGVPSEMRAMWSETAAPWLQANAGTAGVFVSRQLRFSGIGESDLAERVADLLASTNPTVAPYASLGDVKLRLTACAPTADAAAELLVPVEAELRRRTGNHCYGVDADSLASVVIDLLKQRHQTMAVAESCTGGG
;
A
#
# COMPACT_ATOMS: atom_id res chain seq x y z
N PRO A 1 11.91 25.30 -34.27
CA PRO A 1 11.17 24.21 -33.68
C PRO A 1 12.10 23.43 -32.77
N PRO A 2 11.82 23.28 -31.46
CA PRO A 2 12.66 22.48 -30.59
C PRO A 2 12.42 21.00 -30.94
N LEU A 3 13.50 20.27 -31.18
CA LEU A 3 13.51 18.81 -31.26
C LEU A 3 12.90 18.25 -29.97
N LEU A 4 11.75 17.60 -30.09
CA LEU A 4 11.28 16.66 -29.07
C LEU A 4 12.30 15.53 -29.01
N ILE A 5 13.17 15.54 -28.02
CA ILE A 5 14.00 14.41 -27.66
C ILE A 5 13.04 13.33 -27.13
N LEU A 6 12.66 12.39 -28.00
CA LEU A 6 11.97 11.16 -27.60
C LEU A 6 12.91 10.43 -26.64
N ARG A 7 12.67 10.52 -25.32
CA ARG A 7 13.32 9.65 -24.34
C ARG A 7 13.04 8.18 -24.77
N PRO A 8 14.04 7.31 -24.77
CA PRO A 8 13.85 5.90 -25.13
C PRO A 8 12.79 5.27 -24.21
N LEU A 9 11.94 4.41 -24.78
CA LEU A 9 10.86 3.68 -24.08
C LEU A 9 11.34 3.00 -22.78
N ALA A 10 12.57 2.47 -22.77
CA ALA A 10 13.18 1.84 -21.61
C ALA A 10 13.27 2.76 -20.37
N ASN A 11 13.45 4.08 -20.54
CA ASN A 11 13.48 5.02 -19.41
C ASN A 11 12.08 5.39 -18.90
N ARG A 12 11.03 5.24 -19.72
CA ARG A 12 9.64 5.47 -19.26
C ARG A 12 9.15 4.36 -18.33
N VAL A 13 9.57 3.11 -18.56
CA VAL A 13 9.15 1.93 -17.77
C VAL A 13 9.85 1.92 -16.40
N ALA A 14 11.09 2.43 -16.29
CA ALA A 14 11.81 2.54 -15.02
C ALA A 14 11.20 3.60 -14.07
N GLU A 15 10.49 4.60 -14.61
CA GLU A 15 9.78 5.64 -13.84
C GLU A 15 8.32 5.23 -13.53
N SER A 16 7.79 4.19 -14.17
CA SER A 16 6.42 3.73 -13.97
C SER A 16 6.33 2.86 -12.73
N GLY A 17 5.80 3.43 -11.65
CA GLY A 17 5.65 2.76 -10.36
C GLY A 17 4.58 1.68 -10.34
N VAL A 18 4.07 1.41 -9.15
CA VAL A 18 2.94 0.52 -8.89
C VAL A 18 1.66 1.34 -8.84
N GLU A 19 0.55 0.81 -9.38
CA GLU A 19 -0.79 1.31 -9.11
C GLU A 19 -1.60 0.28 -8.31
N ILE A 20 -2.53 0.77 -7.49
CA ILE A 20 -3.45 -0.08 -6.73
C ILE A 20 -4.85 0.11 -7.31
N LEU A 21 -5.52 -1.00 -7.61
CA LEU A 21 -6.91 -1.04 -8.04
C LEU A 21 -7.75 -1.83 -7.03
N CYS A 22 -8.65 -1.15 -6.35
CA CYS A 22 -9.57 -1.77 -5.42
C CYS A 22 -10.92 -1.98 -6.09
N VAL A 23 -11.46 -3.18 -5.98
CA VAL A 23 -12.72 -3.59 -6.57
C VAL A 23 -13.72 -3.83 -5.45
N GLY A 24 -14.84 -3.15 -5.50
CA GLY A 24 -15.93 -3.28 -4.55
C GLY A 24 -16.84 -2.07 -4.58
N THR A 25 -18.12 -2.31 -4.75
CA THR A 25 -19.16 -1.27 -4.76
C THR A 25 -19.32 -0.63 -3.38
N GLU A 26 -19.13 -1.39 -2.30
CA GLU A 26 -19.18 -0.94 -0.91
C GLU A 26 -18.10 0.11 -0.59
N LEU A 27 -16.96 0.05 -1.29
CA LEU A 27 -15.91 1.06 -1.18
C LEU A 27 -16.34 2.41 -1.78
N LEU A 28 -17.08 2.37 -2.90
CA LEU A 28 -17.59 3.58 -3.56
C LEU A 28 -18.75 4.20 -2.79
N LEU A 29 -19.59 3.38 -2.15
CA LEU A 29 -20.72 3.84 -1.35
C LEU A 29 -20.27 4.39 0.02
N GLY A 30 -19.03 4.10 0.42
CA GLY A 30 -18.50 4.54 1.71
C GLY A 30 -18.95 3.67 2.89
N ASP A 31 -19.49 2.48 2.61
CA ASP A 31 -19.95 1.54 3.64
C ASP A 31 -18.77 1.01 4.47
N ILE A 32 -17.59 0.90 3.83
CA ILE A 32 -16.36 0.49 4.49
C ILE A 32 -15.18 1.38 4.10
N LEU A 33 -14.19 1.47 5.00
CA LEU A 33 -12.93 2.15 4.70
C LEU A 33 -12.04 1.27 3.82
N ASN A 34 -11.38 1.87 2.83
CA ASN A 34 -10.40 1.20 1.97
C ASN A 34 -9.09 0.91 2.72
N GLY A 35 -9.16 0.00 3.69
CA GLY A 35 -8.02 -0.40 4.52
C GLY A 35 -6.96 -1.19 3.75
N ASN A 36 -7.37 -1.95 2.72
CA ASN A 36 -6.45 -2.73 1.88
C ASN A 36 -5.51 -1.83 1.08
N ALA A 37 -6.03 -0.80 0.42
CA ALA A 37 -5.19 0.12 -0.34
C ALA A 37 -4.16 0.83 0.54
N ARG A 38 -4.58 1.30 1.72
CA ARG A 38 -3.68 1.90 2.70
C ARG A 38 -2.56 0.95 3.08
N TRP A 39 -2.91 -0.28 3.47
CA TRP A 39 -1.92 -1.27 3.90
C TRP A 39 -0.96 -1.66 2.78
N ILE A 40 -1.47 -1.90 1.55
CA ILE A 40 -0.63 -2.20 0.38
C ILE A 40 0.33 -1.03 0.09
N ALA A 41 -0.14 0.22 0.16
CA ALA A 41 0.71 1.39 -0.03
C ALA A 41 1.84 1.47 1.00
N GLU A 42 1.57 1.16 2.27
CA GLU A 42 2.58 1.06 3.33
C GLU A 42 3.62 -0.04 3.00
N GLN A 43 3.17 -1.19 2.50
CA GLN A 43 4.09 -2.28 2.10
C GLN A 43 4.93 -1.92 0.88
N LEU A 44 4.33 -1.31 -0.15
CA LEU A 44 5.05 -0.86 -1.34
C LEU A 44 6.15 0.16 -0.99
N ALA A 45 5.85 1.09 -0.09
CA ALA A 45 6.83 2.03 0.43
C ALA A 45 7.99 1.30 1.13
N GLY A 46 7.70 0.29 1.96
CA GLY A 46 8.71 -0.55 2.61
C GLY A 46 9.58 -1.34 1.62
N LEU A 47 9.05 -1.68 0.45
CA LEU A 47 9.78 -2.34 -0.63
C LEU A 47 10.56 -1.37 -1.54
N GLY A 48 10.44 -0.06 -1.32
CA GLY A 48 11.04 0.93 -2.20
C GLY A 48 10.37 1.05 -3.57
N LEU A 49 9.12 0.63 -3.67
CA LEU A 49 8.36 0.69 -4.92
C LEU A 49 7.52 1.97 -4.94
N PRO A 50 7.79 2.89 -5.89
CA PRO A 50 7.02 4.14 -5.99
C PRO A 50 5.57 3.83 -6.34
N HIS A 51 4.67 4.47 -5.61
CA HIS A 51 3.23 4.31 -5.76
C HIS A 51 2.57 5.69 -5.87
N TYR A 52 1.93 5.97 -6.99
CA TYR A 52 1.42 7.31 -7.30
C TYR A 52 -0.09 7.38 -7.49
N ARG A 53 -0.76 6.24 -7.61
CA ARG A 53 -2.20 6.22 -7.90
C ARG A 53 -2.91 5.04 -7.27
N GLN A 54 -4.06 5.35 -6.67
CA GLN A 54 -5.05 4.38 -6.20
C GLN A 54 -6.37 4.64 -6.94
N THR A 55 -6.96 3.58 -7.46
CA THR A 55 -8.25 3.65 -8.15
C THR A 55 -9.23 2.71 -7.43
N VAL A 56 -10.46 3.15 -7.26
CA VAL A 56 -11.56 2.32 -6.75
C VAL A 56 -12.58 2.17 -7.87
N VAL A 57 -13.00 0.95 -8.14
CA VAL A 57 -14.01 0.63 -9.15
C VAL A 57 -15.05 -0.29 -8.52
N GLY A 58 -16.33 -0.01 -8.73
CA GLY A 58 -17.41 -0.91 -8.34
C GLY A 58 -17.45 -2.17 -9.22
N ASP A 59 -18.22 -3.15 -8.80
CA ASP A 59 -18.35 -4.48 -9.43
C ASP A 59 -19.07 -4.38 -10.79
N ASN A 60 -18.33 -3.88 -11.78
CA ASN A 60 -18.79 -3.71 -13.16
C ASN A 60 -17.66 -4.03 -14.13
N LYS A 61 -17.90 -5.02 -15.00
CA LYS A 61 -16.90 -5.58 -15.90
C LYS A 61 -16.29 -4.54 -16.84
N ASP A 62 -17.11 -3.70 -17.47
CA ASP A 62 -16.61 -2.73 -18.47
C ASP A 62 -15.77 -1.63 -17.83
N ARG A 63 -16.16 -1.17 -16.64
CA ARG A 63 -15.39 -0.20 -15.86
C ARG A 63 -14.06 -0.78 -15.40
N LEU A 64 -14.05 -2.05 -14.97
CA LEU A 64 -12.82 -2.75 -14.61
C LEU A 64 -11.88 -2.90 -15.82
N ILE A 65 -12.39 -3.32 -16.98
CA ILE A 65 -11.63 -3.41 -18.22
C ILE A 65 -11.00 -2.06 -18.57
N SER A 66 -11.78 -0.96 -18.52
CA SER A 66 -11.27 0.38 -18.82
C SER A 66 -10.15 0.78 -17.84
N ALA A 67 -10.39 0.63 -16.54
CA ALA A 67 -9.41 0.98 -15.50
C ALA A 67 -8.09 0.20 -15.66
N VAL A 68 -8.18 -1.09 -15.95
CA VAL A 68 -7.00 -1.96 -16.14
C VAL A 68 -6.23 -1.58 -17.42
N ARG A 69 -6.93 -1.33 -18.52
CA ARG A 69 -6.31 -0.89 -19.78
C ARG A 69 -5.61 0.47 -19.59
N GLU A 70 -6.21 1.39 -18.89
CA GLU A 70 -5.60 2.67 -18.56
C GLU A 70 -4.35 2.52 -17.69
N ALA A 71 -4.43 1.72 -16.60
CA ALA A 71 -3.30 1.44 -15.73
C ALA A 71 -2.13 0.83 -16.52
N SER A 72 -2.41 -0.09 -17.45
CA SER A 72 -1.40 -0.78 -18.26
C SER A 72 -0.58 0.13 -19.18
N GLN A 73 -1.00 1.37 -19.37
CA GLN A 73 -0.28 2.36 -20.19
C GLN A 73 0.71 3.20 -19.40
N ARG A 74 0.65 3.16 -18.06
CA ARG A 74 1.39 4.09 -17.22
C ARG A 74 2.11 3.46 -16.02
N CYS A 75 1.75 2.23 -15.60
CA CYS A 75 2.46 1.54 -14.52
C CYS A 75 3.06 0.22 -15.00
N ARG A 76 4.08 -0.23 -14.29
CA ARG A 76 4.72 -1.53 -14.52
C ARG A 76 4.01 -2.64 -13.76
N PHE A 77 3.54 -2.34 -12.56
CA PHE A 77 2.84 -3.29 -11.71
C PHE A 77 1.47 -2.75 -11.34
N LEU A 78 0.45 -3.58 -11.49
CA LEU A 78 -0.89 -3.31 -11.01
C LEU A 78 -1.22 -4.30 -9.89
N VAL A 79 -1.45 -3.80 -8.69
CA VAL A 79 -1.91 -4.59 -7.56
C VAL A 79 -3.42 -4.42 -7.44
N THR A 80 -4.18 -5.50 -7.61
CA THR A 80 -5.64 -5.45 -7.47
C THR A 80 -6.09 -6.17 -6.20
N THR A 81 -7.16 -5.69 -5.55
CA THR A 81 -7.79 -6.35 -4.38
C THR A 81 -9.30 -6.27 -4.47
N GLY A 82 -9.97 -7.40 -4.24
CA GLY A 82 -11.43 -7.56 -4.33
C GLY A 82 -11.89 -8.28 -5.59
N GLY A 83 -13.13 -8.75 -5.60
CA GLY A 83 -13.81 -9.40 -6.72
C GLY A 83 -13.22 -10.74 -7.17
N LEU A 84 -12.65 -11.55 -6.24
CA LEU A 84 -12.13 -12.89 -6.48
C LEU A 84 -13.00 -14.00 -5.86
N GLY A 85 -14.12 -13.66 -5.27
CA GLY A 85 -15.04 -14.63 -4.68
C GLY A 85 -15.79 -15.45 -5.73
N PRO A 86 -16.74 -16.30 -5.28
CA PRO A 86 -17.52 -17.17 -6.14
C PRO A 86 -18.89 -16.59 -6.54
N THR A 87 -19.16 -15.33 -6.23
CA THR A 87 -20.46 -14.70 -6.47
C THR A 87 -20.52 -14.05 -7.85
N PRO A 88 -21.69 -13.82 -8.45
CA PRO A 88 -21.80 -13.26 -9.79
C PRO A 88 -21.24 -11.86 -9.98
N ASP A 89 -21.02 -11.12 -8.90
CA ASP A 89 -20.40 -9.81 -8.84
C ASP A 89 -18.88 -9.86 -8.67
N ASP A 90 -18.29 -11.04 -8.44
CA ASP A 90 -16.84 -11.26 -8.42
C ASP A 90 -16.29 -11.36 -9.85
N LEU A 91 -16.06 -10.20 -10.46
CA LEU A 91 -15.76 -10.07 -11.89
C LEU A 91 -14.29 -9.80 -12.20
N THR A 92 -13.42 -9.70 -11.19
CA THR A 92 -12.04 -9.23 -11.36
C THR A 92 -11.26 -10.11 -12.35
N THR A 93 -11.23 -11.43 -12.16
CA THR A 93 -10.46 -12.34 -13.02
C THR A 93 -10.96 -12.30 -14.48
N GLU A 94 -12.27 -12.29 -14.69
CA GLU A 94 -12.86 -12.21 -16.02
C GLU A 94 -12.58 -10.88 -16.71
N ALA A 95 -12.67 -9.77 -15.97
CA ALA A 95 -12.40 -8.44 -16.51
C ALA A 95 -10.92 -8.28 -16.88
N LEU A 96 -10.01 -8.81 -16.08
CA LEU A 96 -8.58 -8.82 -16.37
C LEU A 96 -8.29 -9.63 -17.65
N ALA A 97 -8.82 -10.83 -17.79
CA ALA A 97 -8.68 -11.65 -18.98
C ALA A 97 -9.21 -10.94 -20.24
N ALA A 98 -10.41 -10.34 -20.13
CA ALA A 98 -11.05 -9.60 -21.23
C ALA A 98 -10.30 -8.30 -21.59
N ALA A 99 -9.66 -7.64 -20.64
CA ALA A 99 -8.87 -6.44 -20.90
C ALA A 99 -7.72 -6.68 -21.90
N PHE A 100 -7.22 -7.92 -21.96
CA PHE A 100 -6.09 -8.33 -22.83
C PHE A 100 -6.46 -9.43 -23.80
N ASP A 101 -7.73 -9.64 -24.09
CA ASP A 101 -8.26 -10.63 -25.03
C ASP A 101 -7.68 -12.05 -24.81
N THR A 102 -7.47 -12.41 -23.53
CA THR A 102 -6.86 -13.69 -23.14
C THR A 102 -7.93 -14.66 -22.65
N PRO A 103 -7.93 -15.93 -23.11
CA PRO A 103 -8.88 -16.92 -22.63
C PRO A 103 -8.60 -17.30 -21.18
N LEU A 104 -9.67 -17.57 -20.44
CA LEU A 104 -9.61 -18.21 -19.14
C LEU A 104 -9.42 -19.71 -19.31
N GLU A 105 -8.55 -20.29 -18.52
CA GLU A 105 -8.26 -21.73 -18.48
C GLU A 105 -8.55 -22.27 -17.08
N GLU A 106 -9.30 -23.36 -17.01
CA GLU A 106 -9.51 -24.05 -15.75
C GLU A 106 -8.23 -24.73 -15.30
N ARG A 107 -7.92 -24.59 -14.02
CA ARG A 107 -6.81 -25.24 -13.33
C ARG A 107 -7.37 -26.34 -12.42
N PRO A 108 -7.36 -27.61 -12.86
CA PRO A 108 -7.93 -28.71 -12.09
C PRO A 108 -7.31 -28.85 -10.67
N GLU A 109 -6.01 -28.58 -10.57
CA GLU A 109 -5.28 -28.58 -9.30
C GLU A 109 -5.81 -27.53 -8.31
N LEU A 110 -6.16 -26.34 -8.80
CA LEU A 110 -6.78 -25.29 -7.96
C LEU A 110 -8.18 -25.70 -7.50
N TRP A 111 -8.97 -26.29 -8.42
CA TRP A 111 -10.29 -26.77 -8.03
C TRP A 111 -10.23 -27.82 -6.93
N LEU A 112 -9.31 -28.77 -7.01
CA LEU A 112 -9.10 -29.76 -5.95
C LEU A 112 -8.68 -29.11 -4.63
N GLU A 113 -7.81 -28.11 -4.67
CA GLU A 113 -7.39 -27.36 -3.48
C GLU A 113 -8.55 -26.57 -2.85
N ILE A 114 -9.35 -25.87 -3.67
CA ILE A 114 -10.55 -25.14 -3.22
C ILE A 114 -11.53 -26.09 -2.55
N GLN A 115 -11.83 -27.23 -3.19
CA GLN A 115 -12.70 -28.23 -2.61
C GLN A 115 -12.18 -28.72 -1.26
N ARG A 116 -10.90 -29.05 -1.16
CA ARG A 116 -10.28 -29.50 0.09
C ARG A 116 -10.40 -28.45 1.21
N LYS A 117 -10.12 -27.18 0.91
CA LYS A 117 -10.21 -26.07 1.88
C LYS A 117 -11.63 -25.86 2.38
N LEU A 118 -12.60 -25.81 1.47
CA LEU A 118 -14.01 -25.59 1.82
C LEU A 118 -14.61 -26.79 2.56
N SER A 119 -14.28 -28.02 2.15
CA SER A 119 -14.78 -29.22 2.80
C SER A 119 -14.22 -29.45 4.21
N ALA A 120 -13.05 -28.89 4.53
CA ALA A 120 -12.48 -28.95 5.88
C ALA A 120 -13.38 -28.30 6.95
N GLY A 121 -14.26 -27.38 6.54
CA GLY A 121 -15.28 -26.77 7.38
C GLY A 121 -16.58 -27.57 7.51
N GLY A 122 -16.67 -28.78 6.94
CA GLY A 122 -17.86 -29.65 7.01
C GLY A 122 -19.05 -29.15 6.17
N ARG A 123 -18.87 -28.18 5.27
CA ARG A 123 -19.92 -27.63 4.40
C ARG A 123 -19.80 -28.19 2.99
N PRO A 124 -20.93 -28.43 2.29
CA PRO A 124 -20.89 -28.80 0.88
C PRO A 124 -20.31 -27.64 0.07
N VAL A 125 -19.46 -27.97 -0.91
CA VAL A 125 -18.84 -26.99 -1.81
C VAL A 125 -19.87 -26.59 -2.88
N ALA A 126 -20.23 -25.31 -2.90
CA ALA A 126 -21.15 -24.80 -3.91
C ALA A 126 -20.50 -24.84 -5.31
N PRO A 127 -21.24 -25.23 -6.37
CA PRO A 127 -20.70 -25.25 -7.74
C PRO A 127 -20.11 -23.94 -8.21
N SER A 128 -20.62 -22.79 -7.74
CA SER A 128 -20.11 -21.45 -8.07
C SER A 128 -18.64 -21.25 -7.67
N ASN A 129 -18.15 -21.95 -6.64
CA ASN A 129 -16.73 -21.84 -6.25
C ASN A 129 -15.78 -22.34 -7.35
N ARG A 130 -16.26 -23.05 -8.35
CA ARG A 130 -15.44 -23.50 -9.49
C ARG A 130 -14.92 -22.33 -10.33
N SER A 131 -15.61 -21.19 -10.33
CA SER A 131 -15.15 -19.96 -10.98
C SER A 131 -13.77 -19.51 -10.50
N GLN A 132 -13.45 -19.75 -9.24
CA GLN A 132 -12.16 -19.40 -8.62
C GLN A 132 -10.99 -20.23 -9.14
N ALA A 133 -11.25 -21.35 -9.85
CA ALA A 133 -10.23 -22.20 -10.45
C ALA A 133 -9.85 -21.78 -11.88
N PHE A 134 -10.47 -20.74 -12.43
CA PHE A 134 -10.16 -20.23 -13.77
C PHE A 134 -9.19 -19.06 -13.69
N LEU A 135 -8.09 -19.15 -14.42
CA LEU A 135 -7.10 -18.07 -14.54
C LEU A 135 -6.84 -17.74 -16.02
N PRO A 136 -6.44 -16.53 -16.34
CA PRO A 136 -5.98 -16.19 -17.71
C PRO A 136 -4.83 -17.09 -18.12
N ARG A 137 -4.78 -17.45 -19.40
CA ARG A 137 -3.65 -18.23 -19.95
C ARG A 137 -2.32 -17.56 -19.63
N GLY A 138 -1.37 -18.34 -19.12
CA GLY A 138 -0.05 -17.86 -18.74
C GLY A 138 0.04 -17.17 -17.38
N ALA A 139 -1.06 -17.11 -16.63
CA ALA A 139 -1.02 -16.62 -15.25
C ALA A 139 -0.40 -17.68 -14.31
N GLU A 140 0.44 -17.22 -13.40
CA GLU A 140 0.95 -17.99 -12.27
C GLU A 140 0.02 -17.86 -11.07
N VAL A 141 -0.12 -18.92 -10.30
CA VAL A 141 -0.97 -18.93 -9.11
C VAL A 141 -0.27 -18.15 -7.99
N LEU A 142 -0.98 -17.22 -7.37
CA LEU A 142 -0.59 -16.61 -6.10
C LEU A 142 -1.41 -17.31 -5.00
N PRO A 143 -0.77 -18.22 -4.22
CA PRO A 143 -1.49 -19.07 -3.28
C PRO A 143 -2.16 -18.26 -2.16
N ASN A 144 -3.36 -18.67 -1.77
CA ASN A 144 -4.07 -18.11 -0.63
C ASN A 144 -4.02 -19.09 0.56
N PRO A 145 -3.16 -18.88 1.56
CA PRO A 145 -3.03 -19.83 2.68
C PRO A 145 -4.22 -19.81 3.65
N LYS A 146 -5.05 -18.74 3.62
CA LYS A 146 -6.13 -18.53 4.60
C LYS A 146 -7.54 -18.67 4.03
N GLY A 147 -7.69 -18.54 2.72
CA GLY A 147 -8.98 -18.58 2.05
C GLY A 147 -9.01 -19.53 0.86
N SER A 148 -10.17 -19.61 0.20
CA SER A 148 -10.36 -20.46 -0.98
C SER A 148 -9.94 -19.82 -2.28
N ALA A 149 -10.13 -18.48 -2.42
CA ALA A 149 -9.86 -17.75 -3.63
C ALA A 149 -8.35 -17.55 -3.85
N PRO A 150 -7.70 -18.23 -4.81
CA PRO A 150 -6.32 -17.90 -5.16
C PRO A 150 -6.26 -16.53 -5.82
N GLY A 151 -5.11 -15.88 -5.71
CA GLY A 151 -4.76 -14.76 -6.58
C GLY A 151 -3.94 -15.25 -7.78
N MET A 152 -3.44 -14.30 -8.54
CA MET A 152 -2.51 -14.58 -9.63
C MET A 152 -1.42 -13.53 -9.73
N ILE A 153 -0.29 -13.94 -10.32
CA ILE A 153 0.74 -13.07 -10.87
C ILE A 153 0.70 -13.29 -12.37
N TRP A 154 0.38 -12.25 -13.12
CA TRP A 154 0.16 -12.37 -14.54
C TRP A 154 0.75 -11.21 -15.33
N SER A 155 1.57 -11.54 -16.34
CA SER A 155 2.16 -10.55 -17.24
C SER A 155 1.51 -10.66 -18.63
N PRO A 156 0.37 -9.98 -18.89
CA PRO A 156 -0.27 -9.98 -20.21
C PRO A 156 0.58 -9.28 -21.28
N ARG A 157 1.54 -8.45 -20.86
CA ARG A 157 2.51 -7.75 -21.69
C ARG A 157 3.89 -7.79 -21.06
N PRO A 158 4.99 -7.69 -21.82
CA PRO A 158 6.37 -7.77 -21.30
C PRO A 158 6.68 -6.76 -20.19
N ASP A 159 6.08 -5.57 -20.26
CA ASP A 159 6.38 -4.46 -19.33
C ASP A 159 5.26 -4.19 -18.33
N PHE A 160 4.30 -5.10 -18.19
CA PHE A 160 3.15 -4.93 -17.31
C PHE A 160 2.76 -6.22 -16.63
N THR A 161 2.77 -6.21 -15.29
CA THR A 161 2.40 -7.37 -14.47
C THR A 161 1.29 -7.01 -13.49
N ILE A 162 0.33 -7.90 -13.35
CA ILE A 162 -0.82 -7.77 -12.47
C ILE A 162 -0.66 -8.78 -11.32
N LEU A 163 -0.83 -8.33 -10.08
CA LEU A 163 -0.95 -9.16 -8.90
C LEU A 163 -2.35 -9.00 -8.33
N THR A 164 -3.07 -10.11 -8.12
CA THR A 164 -4.44 -10.05 -7.63
C THR A 164 -4.57 -10.64 -6.23
N PHE A 165 -5.42 -10.00 -5.41
CA PHE A 165 -5.68 -10.38 -4.03
C PHE A 165 -7.18 -10.36 -3.73
N PRO A 166 -7.67 -11.22 -2.83
CA PRO A 166 -9.04 -11.14 -2.34
C PRO A 166 -9.29 -9.86 -1.53
N GLY A 167 -10.55 -9.51 -1.37
CA GLY A 167 -10.98 -8.35 -0.55
C GLY A 167 -10.74 -8.53 0.94
N VAL A 168 -10.72 -9.76 1.45
CA VAL A 168 -10.53 -10.07 2.88
C VAL A 168 -9.12 -9.70 3.34
N PRO A 169 -8.96 -8.75 4.30
CA PRO A 169 -7.65 -8.22 4.66
C PRO A 169 -6.67 -9.26 5.20
N SER A 170 -7.15 -10.23 5.97
CA SER A 170 -6.27 -11.26 6.56
C SER A 170 -5.71 -12.23 5.51
N GLU A 171 -6.48 -12.50 4.44
CA GLU A 171 -6.06 -13.33 3.32
C GLU A 171 -5.03 -12.57 2.47
N MET A 172 -5.39 -11.37 2.04
CA MET A 172 -4.52 -10.48 1.26
C MET A 172 -3.14 -10.30 1.92
N ARG A 173 -3.11 -10.03 3.23
CA ARG A 173 -1.84 -9.84 3.98
C ARG A 173 -0.98 -11.10 4.01
N ALA A 174 -1.59 -12.28 4.20
CA ALA A 174 -0.84 -13.54 4.18
C ALA A 174 -0.24 -13.81 2.79
N MET A 175 -1.05 -13.67 1.72
CA MET A 175 -0.61 -13.83 0.34
C MET A 175 0.51 -12.83 -0.03
N TRP A 176 0.40 -11.61 0.46
CA TRP A 176 1.42 -10.59 0.27
C TRP A 176 2.75 -11.00 0.92
N SER A 177 2.72 -11.33 2.22
CA SER A 177 3.94 -11.60 2.99
C SER A 177 4.63 -12.88 2.53
N GLU A 178 3.87 -13.93 2.20
CA GLU A 178 4.42 -15.22 1.85
C GLU A 178 4.90 -15.32 0.39
N THR A 179 4.26 -14.60 -0.54
CA THR A 179 4.55 -14.76 -1.97
C THR A 179 4.78 -13.45 -2.70
N ALA A 180 3.88 -12.48 -2.61
CA ALA A 180 3.93 -11.30 -3.49
C ALA A 180 5.09 -10.36 -3.17
N ALA A 181 5.37 -10.10 -1.89
CA ALA A 181 6.48 -9.22 -1.51
C ALA A 181 7.85 -9.80 -1.91
N PRO A 182 8.17 -11.08 -1.63
CA PRO A 182 9.39 -11.71 -2.15
C PRO A 182 9.48 -11.68 -3.68
N TRP A 183 8.36 -11.93 -4.36
CA TRP A 183 8.32 -11.88 -5.82
C TRP A 183 8.61 -10.47 -6.37
N LEU A 184 7.97 -9.45 -5.78
CA LEU A 184 8.22 -8.05 -6.16
C LEU A 184 9.66 -7.64 -5.90
N GLN A 185 10.25 -8.02 -4.77
CA GLN A 185 11.67 -7.76 -4.48
C GLN A 185 12.60 -8.35 -5.54
N ALA A 186 12.30 -9.56 -6.00
CA ALA A 186 13.12 -10.23 -7.01
C ALA A 186 12.93 -9.65 -8.43
N ASN A 187 11.74 -9.14 -8.76
CA ASN A 187 11.37 -8.80 -10.13
C ASN A 187 11.22 -7.29 -10.40
N ALA A 188 11.05 -6.46 -9.36
CA ALA A 188 10.77 -5.06 -9.57
C ALA A 188 12.01 -4.22 -9.91
N GLY A 189 13.22 -4.69 -9.59
CA GLY A 189 14.45 -3.93 -9.84
C GLY A 189 14.43 -2.60 -9.10
N THR A 190 14.24 -2.64 -7.78
CA THR A 190 14.08 -1.46 -6.92
C THR A 190 15.33 -0.59 -6.95
N ALA A 191 15.14 0.72 -7.12
CA ALA A 191 16.22 1.71 -7.04
C ALA A 191 16.75 1.91 -5.60
N GLY A 192 16.09 1.33 -4.59
CA GLY A 192 16.47 1.44 -3.18
C GLY A 192 15.33 1.04 -2.23
N VAL A 193 15.64 1.14 -0.95
CA VAL A 193 14.69 0.95 0.15
C VAL A 193 14.29 2.33 0.69
N PHE A 194 13.01 2.53 0.93
CA PHE A 194 12.51 3.73 1.59
C PHE A 194 12.41 3.52 3.10
N VAL A 195 13.01 4.44 3.84
CA VAL A 195 12.84 4.53 5.30
C VAL A 195 12.18 5.87 5.61
N SER A 196 11.12 5.82 6.43
CA SER A 196 10.42 7.03 6.86
C SER A 196 10.50 7.19 8.37
N ARG A 197 10.54 8.45 8.81
CA ARG A 197 10.40 8.86 10.20
C ARG A 197 9.41 10.00 10.29
N GLN A 198 8.58 10.00 11.30
CA GLN A 198 7.59 11.03 11.54
C GLN A 198 7.96 11.81 12.79
N LEU A 199 8.23 13.11 12.67
CA LEU A 199 8.42 14.00 13.81
C LEU A 199 7.09 14.62 14.21
N ARG A 200 6.84 14.73 15.53
CA ARG A 200 5.59 15.23 16.10
C ARG A 200 5.81 16.53 16.82
N PHE A 201 4.92 17.48 16.59
CA PHE A 201 5.04 18.84 17.11
C PHE A 201 3.80 19.27 17.88
N SER A 202 4.01 20.02 18.96
CA SER A 202 2.96 20.63 19.75
C SER A 202 3.28 22.09 20.04
N GLY A 203 2.24 22.92 20.20
CA GLY A 203 2.39 24.34 20.51
C GLY A 203 2.98 25.19 19.38
N ILE A 204 2.90 24.72 18.12
CA ILE A 204 3.29 25.46 16.93
C ILE A 204 2.25 25.23 15.84
N GLY A 205 1.90 26.28 15.09
CA GLY A 205 1.02 26.17 13.93
C GLY A 205 1.71 25.56 12.71
N GLU A 206 0.94 24.95 11.81
CA GLU A 206 1.47 24.36 10.57
C GLU A 206 2.23 25.36 9.72
N SER A 207 1.68 26.58 9.55
CA SER A 207 2.31 27.65 8.77
C SER A 207 3.63 28.11 9.39
N ASP A 208 3.66 28.31 10.72
CA ASP A 208 4.88 28.73 11.42
C ASP A 208 5.97 27.64 11.37
N LEU A 209 5.56 26.38 11.44
CA LEU A 209 6.47 25.25 11.26
C LEU A 209 7.03 25.23 9.86
N ALA A 210 6.16 25.32 8.84
CA ALA A 210 6.56 25.31 7.45
C ALA A 210 7.53 26.46 7.09
N GLU A 211 7.31 27.67 7.61
CA GLU A 211 8.23 28.80 7.43
C GLU A 211 9.62 28.53 8.03
N ARG A 212 9.67 27.97 9.25
CA ARG A 212 10.95 27.67 9.94
C ARG A 212 11.81 26.64 9.20
N VAL A 213 11.19 25.78 8.40
CA VAL A 213 11.86 24.65 7.76
C VAL A 213 11.71 24.69 6.23
N ALA A 214 11.37 25.85 5.66
CA ALA A 214 11.00 25.99 4.24
C ALA A 214 12.05 25.45 3.25
N ASP A 215 13.33 25.63 3.51
CA ASP A 215 14.44 25.09 2.72
C ASP A 215 14.52 23.57 2.80
N LEU A 216 14.19 22.99 3.95
CA LEU A 216 14.18 21.52 4.12
C LEU A 216 12.98 20.86 3.42
N LEU A 217 11.85 21.59 3.27
CA LEU A 217 10.71 21.10 2.49
C LEU A 217 11.03 20.98 0.98
N ALA A 218 12.02 21.68 0.50
CA ALA A 218 12.50 21.59 -0.89
C ALA A 218 13.46 20.41 -1.13
N SER A 219 13.85 19.68 -0.06
CA SER A 219 14.76 18.53 -0.17
C SER A 219 14.11 17.39 -0.95
N THR A 220 14.90 16.75 -1.80
CA THR A 220 14.44 15.63 -2.64
C THR A 220 14.76 14.25 -2.07
N ASN A 221 15.83 14.16 -1.27
CA ASN A 221 16.19 12.92 -0.56
C ASN A 221 17.12 13.24 0.63
N PRO A 222 16.64 13.14 1.87
CA PRO A 222 15.28 12.80 2.27
C PRO A 222 14.24 13.85 1.86
N THR A 223 13.03 13.42 1.49
CA THR A 223 11.90 14.33 1.39
C THR A 223 11.39 14.70 2.78
N VAL A 224 10.91 15.93 2.94
CA VAL A 224 10.25 16.41 4.18
C VAL A 224 8.86 16.91 3.80
N ALA A 225 7.81 16.35 4.39
CA ALA A 225 6.44 16.70 4.07
C ALA A 225 5.62 17.00 5.34
N PRO A 226 4.91 18.13 5.42
CA PRO A 226 4.02 18.44 6.53
C PRO A 226 2.71 17.64 6.42
N TYR A 227 2.20 17.21 7.59
CA TYR A 227 0.89 16.61 7.76
C TYR A 227 0.23 17.22 8.99
N ALA A 228 -0.92 17.83 8.81
CA ALA A 228 -1.72 18.31 9.91
C ALA A 228 -2.88 17.35 10.22
N SER A 229 -3.14 17.14 11.48
CA SER A 229 -4.37 16.55 11.99
C SER A 229 -4.85 17.38 13.17
N LEU A 230 -6.12 17.28 13.56
CA LEU A 230 -6.69 18.06 14.67
C LEU A 230 -5.76 18.00 15.91
N GLY A 231 -5.14 19.14 16.22
CA GLY A 231 -4.30 19.31 17.41
C GLY A 231 -2.86 18.77 17.35
N ASP A 232 -2.42 18.17 16.22
CA ASP A 232 -1.10 17.56 16.10
C ASP A 232 -0.50 17.89 14.72
N VAL A 233 0.62 18.59 14.69
CA VAL A 233 1.37 18.89 13.47
C VAL A 233 2.51 17.89 13.37
N LYS A 234 2.72 17.34 12.18
CA LYS A 234 3.73 16.31 11.91
C LYS A 234 4.56 16.66 10.69
N LEU A 235 5.84 16.33 10.73
CA LEU A 235 6.71 16.30 9.55
C LEU A 235 7.12 14.85 9.29
N ARG A 236 6.84 14.37 8.08
CA ARG A 236 7.32 13.06 7.63
C ARG A 236 8.57 13.24 6.80
N LEU A 237 9.64 12.62 7.25
CA LEU A 237 10.90 12.50 6.53
C LEU A 237 10.89 11.15 5.83
N THR A 238 11.29 11.10 4.56
CA THR A 238 11.42 9.83 3.83
C THR A 238 12.69 9.85 3.01
N ALA A 239 13.60 8.93 3.30
CA ALA A 239 14.83 8.71 2.56
C ALA A 239 14.77 7.45 1.71
N CYS A 240 15.45 7.46 0.57
CA CYS A 240 15.66 6.32 -0.31
C CYS A 240 17.16 6.05 -0.47
N ALA A 241 17.59 4.80 -0.25
CA ALA A 241 18.97 4.36 -0.43
C ALA A 241 19.03 2.86 -0.76
N PRO A 242 20.18 2.32 -1.22
CA PRO A 242 20.30 0.89 -1.55
C PRO A 242 19.99 -0.07 -0.40
N THR A 243 20.19 0.37 0.85
CA THR A 243 19.87 -0.43 2.05
C THR A 243 19.05 0.38 3.04
N ALA A 244 18.34 -0.29 3.94
CA ALA A 244 17.58 0.37 5.00
C ALA A 244 18.47 1.18 5.94
N ASP A 245 19.65 0.66 6.29
CA ASP A 245 20.61 1.36 7.14
C ASP A 245 21.12 2.64 6.48
N ALA A 246 21.50 2.58 5.21
CA ALA A 246 21.93 3.77 4.46
C ALA A 246 20.80 4.80 4.33
N ALA A 247 19.54 4.36 4.15
CA ALA A 247 18.39 5.26 4.13
C ALA A 247 18.15 5.88 5.51
N ALA A 248 18.29 5.10 6.59
CA ALA A 248 18.15 5.61 7.96
C ALA A 248 19.26 6.63 8.28
N GLU A 249 20.51 6.40 7.84
CA GLU A 249 21.60 7.35 8.01
C GLU A 249 21.34 8.71 7.33
N LEU A 250 20.68 8.73 6.17
CA LEU A 250 20.30 9.97 5.49
C LEU A 250 19.27 10.79 6.28
N LEU A 251 18.43 10.15 7.10
CA LEU A 251 17.44 10.84 7.93
C LEU A 251 18.09 11.59 9.11
N VAL A 252 19.19 11.07 9.66
CA VAL A 252 19.82 11.60 10.90
C VAL A 252 20.14 13.09 10.84
N PRO A 253 20.87 13.61 9.83
CA PRO A 253 21.22 15.03 9.79
C PRO A 253 20.01 15.93 9.60
N VAL A 254 19.01 15.50 8.84
CA VAL A 254 17.79 16.27 8.58
C VAL A 254 16.92 16.31 9.84
N GLU A 255 16.78 15.18 10.55
CA GLU A 255 16.08 15.13 11.84
C GLU A 255 16.77 16.05 12.88
N ALA A 256 18.08 15.99 12.99
CA ALA A 256 18.84 16.82 13.92
C ALA A 256 18.63 18.32 13.64
N GLU A 257 18.65 18.71 12.37
CA GLU A 257 18.44 20.10 11.97
C GLU A 257 17.00 20.57 12.22
N LEU A 258 16.00 19.72 11.94
CA LEU A 258 14.61 20.00 12.27
C LEU A 258 14.41 20.22 13.78
N ARG A 259 14.95 19.33 14.61
CA ARG A 259 14.89 19.46 16.08
C ARG A 259 15.58 20.73 16.57
N ARG A 260 16.72 21.09 15.98
CA ARG A 260 17.44 22.32 16.33
C ARG A 260 16.62 23.57 16.04
N ARG A 261 15.92 23.63 14.89
CA ARG A 261 15.10 24.79 14.49
C ARG A 261 13.78 24.90 15.28
N THR A 262 13.22 23.78 15.63
CA THR A 262 11.90 23.72 16.28
C THR A 262 11.97 23.63 17.81
N GLY A 263 13.13 23.26 18.36
CA GLY A 263 13.36 23.17 19.79
C GLY A 263 12.32 22.31 20.52
N ASN A 264 11.76 22.82 21.59
CA ASN A 264 10.80 22.10 22.44
C ASN A 264 9.45 21.82 21.77
N HIS A 265 9.19 22.40 20.59
CA HIS A 265 7.97 22.08 19.85
C HIS A 265 7.98 20.64 19.32
N CYS A 266 9.15 20.08 18.98
CA CYS A 266 9.29 18.66 18.59
C CYS A 266 9.30 17.79 19.84
N TYR A 267 8.15 17.21 20.19
CA TYR A 267 8.00 16.43 21.42
C TYR A 267 8.24 14.93 21.25
N GLY A 268 8.13 14.38 20.04
CA GLY A 268 8.22 12.94 19.86
C GLY A 268 8.43 12.51 18.41
N VAL A 269 8.51 11.20 18.21
CA VAL A 269 8.71 10.53 16.92
C VAL A 269 7.71 9.39 16.74
N ASP A 270 7.37 9.11 15.51
CA ASP A 270 6.60 7.94 15.06
C ASP A 270 5.32 7.68 15.88
N ALA A 271 5.33 6.67 16.76
CA ALA A 271 4.20 6.28 17.58
C ALA A 271 4.04 7.08 18.87
N ASP A 272 4.98 7.99 19.19
CA ASP A 272 4.92 8.78 20.40
C ASP A 272 3.64 9.62 20.48
N SER A 273 3.12 9.77 21.67
CA SER A 273 2.04 10.69 22.02
C SER A 273 2.51 11.64 23.14
N LEU A 274 1.83 12.78 23.30
CA LEU A 274 2.14 13.67 24.42
C LEU A 274 2.05 12.93 25.76
N ALA A 275 1.06 12.05 25.91
CA ALA A 275 0.89 11.24 27.10
C ALA A 275 2.07 10.28 27.34
N SER A 276 2.51 9.55 26.29
CA SER A 276 3.64 8.61 26.42
C SER A 276 4.93 9.35 26.80
N VAL A 277 5.22 10.48 26.14
CA VAL A 277 6.41 11.29 26.42
C VAL A 277 6.39 11.87 27.83
N VAL A 278 5.25 12.37 28.30
CA VAL A 278 5.10 12.86 29.68
C VAL A 278 5.33 11.75 30.71
N ILE A 279 4.74 10.56 30.47
CA ILE A 279 4.92 9.40 31.35
C ILE A 279 6.40 9.00 31.42
N ASP A 280 7.10 8.98 30.30
CA ASP A 280 8.50 8.60 30.26
C ASP A 280 9.41 9.64 30.92
N LEU A 281 9.12 10.94 30.79
CA LEU A 281 9.81 12.01 31.49
C LEU A 281 9.60 11.93 33.01
N LEU A 282 8.38 11.63 33.47
CA LEU A 282 8.08 11.43 34.88
C LEU A 282 8.85 10.23 35.45
N LYS A 283 8.87 9.11 34.75
CA LYS A 283 9.65 7.92 35.13
C LYS A 283 11.14 8.24 35.25
N GLN A 284 11.73 8.92 34.27
CA GLN A 284 13.14 9.33 34.28
C GLN A 284 13.49 10.25 35.46
N ARG A 285 12.53 11.08 35.88
CA ARG A 285 12.70 12.01 36.98
C ARG A 285 12.27 11.43 38.35
N HIS A 286 11.83 10.18 38.39
CA HIS A 286 11.24 9.55 39.58
C HIS A 286 10.08 10.36 40.20
N GLN A 287 9.26 10.95 39.30
CA GLN A 287 8.10 11.76 39.67
C GLN A 287 6.80 11.01 39.41
N THR A 288 5.76 11.35 40.14
CA THR A 288 4.39 10.84 39.95
C THR A 288 3.46 11.96 39.57
N MET A 289 2.43 11.66 38.80
CA MET A 289 1.36 12.57 38.41
C MET A 289 0.01 11.97 38.82
N ALA A 290 -0.88 12.79 39.35
CA ALA A 290 -2.29 12.43 39.53
C ALA A 290 -3.17 13.42 38.79
N VAL A 291 -4.25 12.93 38.19
CA VAL A 291 -5.23 13.73 37.44
C VAL A 291 -6.59 13.57 38.11
N ALA A 292 -7.26 14.69 38.35
CA ALA A 292 -8.67 14.72 38.72
C ALA A 292 -9.49 15.27 37.57
N GLU A 293 -10.43 14.49 37.08
CA GLU A 293 -11.26 14.81 35.93
C GLU A 293 -12.74 14.89 36.31
N SER A 294 -13.43 15.96 35.92
CA SER A 294 -14.82 16.18 36.26
C SER A 294 -15.74 16.52 35.09
N CYS A 295 -15.20 16.60 33.87
CA CYS A 295 -15.95 17.02 32.68
C CYS A 295 -16.11 15.91 31.63
N THR A 296 -14.98 15.31 31.23
CA THR A 296 -14.94 14.34 30.14
C THR A 296 -14.91 12.88 30.61
N GLY A 297 -14.79 12.62 31.91
CA GLY A 297 -14.59 11.28 32.46
C GLY A 297 -13.26 10.65 32.08
N GLY A 298 -12.30 11.45 31.62
CA GLY A 298 -10.97 11.00 31.22
C GLY A 298 -10.92 10.53 29.73
N GLY A 299 -11.89 10.93 28.93
CA GLY A 299 -12.00 10.60 27.49
C GLY A 299 -11.15 11.50 26.59
#